data_87b32a9ca51e0967fded7c21dbf150d9
#
_entry.id   87b32a9ca51e0967fded7c21dbf150d9
#
_cell.length_a   1.000
_cell.length_b   1.000
_cell.length_c   1.000
_cell.angle_alpha   90.00
_cell.angle_beta   90.00
_cell.angle_gamma   90.00
#
_symmetry.space_group_name_H-M   'P 1'
#
loop_
_entity.id
_entity.type
_entity.pdbx_description
1 polymer ?
#
loop_
_entity_poly.entity_id
_entity_poly.type
_entity_poly.pdbx_seq_one_letter_code
_entity_poly.pdbx_strand_id
1 'polypeptide(L)'
;HLHKLLDTPDTFFAIIWLGALIYFIFCLFNKKRRKEKTKWMILGASILAFVIFGVLTPTGSEKTASGEKTEQVSSQEHRATQVKKGKTSSSRRNKSTKKEYSNKQESIRKAQLAKKKDQSRVQQQNRASNKELAALEFKGTQTINVNNGVPTFSETGMSTKNGSWEKYGELDSLNRATFAEAMLSQATMPKPGEKRESISDVTPTGWKNKRISSGYLYNRSHLIGWALSAENDNWRNLITGTRQLNSPEMLCFEMDTKAYLEQSSTNYVRYSVTPIFRGNELLARGVHMMARSVGDNKISFNVFIFNVQDGVKLNYADGSSNVSGAAYTGQTPNSDSYKAANNDQVQQNEQTQQNDEQNMRVYVTPTGDKYHTHPHGRGHFTPTTLKDAKASGLQPCKICNPPS
;
A
#
# COMPACT_ATOMS: atom_id res chain seq x y z
N HIS A 1 21.72 -42.99 34.59
CA HIS A 1 21.47 -43.60 33.25
C HIS A 1 20.69 -42.69 32.30
N LEU A 2 20.03 -41.64 32.76
CA LEU A 2 19.24 -40.73 31.93
C LEU A 2 20.06 -39.62 31.21
N HIS A 3 21.29 -39.33 31.72
CA HIS A 3 22.14 -38.28 31.16
C HIS A 3 22.92 -38.69 29.92
N LYS A 4 23.02 -40.00 29.61
CA LYS A 4 23.72 -40.50 28.42
C LYS A 4 22.87 -40.63 27.17
N LEU A 5 21.56 -40.40 27.25
CA LEU A 5 20.62 -40.46 26.11
C LEU A 5 20.40 -39.13 25.39
N LEU A 6 20.98 -38.05 25.90
CA LEU A 6 20.78 -36.68 25.37
C LEU A 6 21.96 -36.15 24.52
N ASP A 7 23.05 -36.94 24.38
CA ASP A 7 24.31 -36.48 23.78
C ASP A 7 24.52 -36.91 22.30
N THR A 8 23.50 -37.42 21.63
CA THR A 8 23.59 -37.62 20.19
C THR A 8 22.86 -36.54 19.42
N PRO A 9 23.45 -36.00 18.34
CA PRO A 9 22.80 -34.98 17.52
C PRO A 9 21.37 -35.32 17.10
N ASP A 10 21.12 -36.62 16.87
CA ASP A 10 19.83 -37.14 16.43
C ASP A 10 18.71 -37.02 17.47
N THR A 11 19.01 -37.14 18.76
CA THR A 11 18.03 -36.99 19.83
C THR A 11 17.67 -35.52 20.07
N PHE A 12 18.64 -34.61 19.91
CA PHE A 12 18.39 -33.16 20.00
C PHE A 12 17.46 -32.68 18.87
N PHE A 13 17.69 -33.14 17.64
CA PHE A 13 16.83 -32.88 16.51
C PHE A 13 15.42 -33.46 16.68
N ALA A 14 15.30 -34.69 17.24
CA ALA A 14 14.01 -35.32 17.50
C ALA A 14 13.16 -34.53 18.53
N ILE A 15 13.78 -33.96 19.56
CA ILE A 15 13.10 -33.14 20.59
C ILE A 15 12.61 -31.83 19.99
N ILE A 16 13.43 -31.15 19.20
CA ILE A 16 13.05 -29.91 18.48
C ILE A 16 11.87 -30.20 17.54
N TRP A 17 11.94 -31.32 16.82
CA TRP A 17 10.89 -31.71 15.88
C TRP A 17 9.57 -32.03 16.57
N LEU A 18 9.60 -32.72 17.69
CA LEU A 18 8.42 -33.01 18.51
C LEU A 18 7.81 -31.73 19.07
N GLY A 19 8.64 -30.78 19.55
CA GLY A 19 8.20 -29.46 19.98
C GLY A 19 7.53 -28.65 18.87
N ALA A 20 8.09 -28.66 17.68
CA ALA A 20 7.53 -28.00 16.49
C ALA A 20 6.19 -28.63 16.08
N LEU A 21 6.06 -29.95 16.16
CA LEU A 21 4.83 -30.68 15.86
C LEU A 21 3.72 -30.35 16.84
N ILE A 22 4.02 -30.34 18.14
CA ILE A 22 3.06 -29.99 19.21
C ILE A 22 2.62 -28.54 19.05
N TYR A 23 3.53 -27.61 18.76
CA TYR A 23 3.22 -26.22 18.48
C TYR A 23 2.35 -26.05 17.23
N PHE A 24 2.62 -26.81 16.18
CA PHE A 24 1.81 -26.83 14.96
C PHE A 24 0.37 -27.30 15.23
N ILE A 25 0.21 -28.39 16.01
CA ILE A 25 -1.11 -28.90 16.43
C ILE A 25 -1.83 -27.86 17.27
N PHE A 26 -1.15 -27.21 18.22
CA PHE A 26 -1.71 -26.11 19.00
C PHE A 26 -2.20 -24.95 18.14
N CYS A 27 -1.43 -24.57 17.11
CA CYS A 27 -1.80 -23.52 16.15
C CYS A 27 -3.02 -23.91 15.29
N LEU A 28 -3.23 -25.20 14.98
CA LEU A 28 -4.41 -25.68 14.26
C LEU A 28 -5.71 -25.47 15.03
N PHE A 29 -5.66 -25.59 16.35
CA PHE A 29 -6.82 -25.46 17.22
C PHE A 29 -7.05 -24.03 17.72
N ASN A 30 -6.08 -23.13 17.60
CA ASN A 30 -6.19 -21.75 18.03
C ASN A 30 -6.79 -20.86 16.91
N LYS A 31 -8.07 -20.49 17.07
CA LYS A 31 -8.86 -19.71 16.08
C LYS A 31 -8.21 -18.36 15.71
N LYS A 32 -7.49 -17.72 16.66
CA LYS A 32 -6.83 -16.42 16.48
C LYS A 32 -5.60 -16.47 15.55
N ARG A 33 -4.92 -17.63 15.44
CA ARG A 33 -3.72 -17.83 14.61
C ARG A 33 -3.97 -18.50 13.26
N ARG A 34 -5.21 -18.76 12.92
CA ARG A 34 -5.62 -19.46 11.69
C ARG A 34 -5.33 -18.64 10.42
N LYS A 35 -5.21 -17.31 10.51
CA LYS A 35 -4.88 -16.41 9.38
C LYS A 35 -3.42 -16.51 8.90
N GLU A 36 -2.50 -17.06 9.70
CA GLU A 36 -1.09 -17.25 9.30
C GLU A 36 -0.78 -18.62 8.69
N LYS A 37 -1.77 -19.46 8.43
CA LYS A 37 -1.60 -20.82 7.92
C LYS A 37 -0.73 -20.92 6.67
N THR A 38 -0.85 -19.97 5.74
CA THR A 38 -0.13 -19.99 4.47
C THR A 38 1.38 -19.81 4.68
N LYS A 39 1.78 -18.89 5.56
CA LYS A 39 3.20 -18.66 5.89
C LYS A 39 3.82 -19.88 6.57
N TRP A 40 3.08 -20.50 7.49
CA TRP A 40 3.54 -21.70 8.21
C TRP A 40 3.51 -22.97 7.37
N MET A 41 2.60 -23.10 6.41
CA MET A 41 2.61 -24.18 5.42
C MET A 41 3.84 -24.11 4.51
N ILE A 42 4.22 -22.89 4.06
CA ILE A 42 5.43 -22.67 3.26
C ILE A 42 6.68 -23.03 4.07
N LEU A 43 6.76 -22.61 5.34
CA LEU A 43 7.87 -22.94 6.22
C LEU A 43 7.94 -24.45 6.50
N GLY A 44 6.80 -25.10 6.76
CA GLY A 44 6.70 -26.55 6.95
C GLY A 44 7.11 -27.34 5.70
N ALA A 45 6.69 -26.90 4.52
CA ALA A 45 7.07 -27.50 3.25
C ALA A 45 8.58 -27.35 2.96
N SER A 46 9.17 -26.20 3.32
CA SER A 46 10.63 -25.96 3.17
C SER A 46 11.44 -26.85 4.10
N ILE A 47 10.99 -27.06 5.34
CA ILE A 47 11.65 -27.97 6.31
C ILE A 47 11.51 -29.42 5.85
N LEU A 48 10.35 -29.83 5.32
CA LEU A 48 10.12 -31.16 4.79
C LEU A 48 10.99 -31.44 3.56
N ALA A 49 11.14 -30.47 2.66
CA ALA A 49 12.03 -30.57 1.50
C ALA A 49 13.50 -30.71 1.91
N PHE A 50 13.94 -30.00 2.97
CA PHE A 50 15.31 -30.08 3.48
C PHE A 50 15.60 -31.44 4.12
N VAL A 51 14.62 -32.04 4.82
CA VAL A 51 14.74 -33.38 5.41
C VAL A 51 14.78 -34.47 4.33
N ILE A 52 13.96 -34.37 3.28
CA ILE A 52 13.93 -35.31 2.16
C ILE A 52 15.24 -35.23 1.36
N PHE A 53 15.80 -34.02 1.14
CA PHE A 53 17.08 -33.86 0.44
C PHE A 53 18.27 -34.30 1.28
N GLY A 54 18.23 -34.12 2.62
CA GLY A 54 19.28 -34.57 3.54
C GLY A 54 19.37 -36.09 3.69
N VAL A 55 18.26 -36.81 3.47
CA VAL A 55 18.23 -38.30 3.54
C VAL A 55 18.66 -38.93 2.21
N LEU A 56 18.63 -38.19 1.10
CA LEU A 56 18.97 -38.72 -0.23
C LEU A 56 20.41 -38.46 -0.68
N THR A 57 21.24 -37.77 0.12
CA THR A 57 22.68 -37.63 -0.16
C THR A 57 23.46 -38.73 0.55
N PRO A 58 24.09 -39.68 -0.18
CA PRO A 58 24.89 -40.73 0.46
C PRO A 58 26.19 -40.12 1.01
N THR A 59 26.39 -40.23 2.30
CA THR A 59 27.66 -39.96 2.97
C THR A 59 28.68 -40.98 2.49
N GLY A 60 29.62 -40.56 1.65
CA GLY A 60 30.77 -41.32 1.27
C GLY A 60 31.70 -41.54 2.46
N SER A 61 31.84 -42.76 2.89
CA SER A 61 32.86 -43.21 3.84
C SER A 61 34.08 -43.70 3.08
N GLU A 62 35.21 -43.05 3.33
CA GLU A 62 36.54 -43.57 2.99
C GLU A 62 36.80 -44.93 3.65
N LYS A 63 37.32 -45.89 2.87
CA LYS A 63 38.29 -46.84 3.37
C LYS A 63 39.23 -47.34 2.26
N THR A 64 40.50 -47.16 2.56
CA THR A 64 41.74 -47.65 1.98
C THR A 64 41.76 -49.14 1.68
N ALA A 65 42.53 -49.47 0.65
CA ALA A 65 43.62 -50.46 0.52
C ALA A 65 43.48 -51.55 -0.57
N SER A 66 44.43 -51.47 -1.46
CA SER A 66 45.29 -52.63 -1.91
C SER A 66 44.74 -53.67 -2.90
N GLY A 67 45.46 -53.82 -4.00
CA GLY A 67 45.65 -55.10 -4.65
C GLY A 67 45.31 -55.18 -6.12
N GLU A 68 46.26 -54.89 -6.96
CA GLU A 68 46.93 -55.75 -7.96
C GLU A 68 46.11 -56.40 -9.09
N LYS A 69 46.66 -56.18 -10.26
CA LYS A 69 46.87 -57.03 -11.47
C LYS A 69 45.78 -57.11 -12.55
N THR A 70 46.17 -56.64 -13.66
CA THR A 70 46.64 -57.33 -14.90
C THR A 70 45.62 -57.52 -16.02
N GLU A 71 46.10 -57.06 -17.17
CA GLU A 71 46.04 -57.52 -18.56
C GLU A 71 44.75 -57.25 -19.36
N GLN A 72 44.84 -56.87 -20.51
CA GLN A 72 45.65 -56.73 -21.72
C GLN A 72 44.71 -56.54 -22.93
N VAL A 73 45.18 -55.71 -23.84
CA VAL A 73 45.23 -55.86 -25.30
C VAL A 73 43.92 -55.83 -26.11
N SER A 74 43.76 -54.85 -26.98
CA SER A 74 43.87 -54.98 -28.42
C SER A 74 43.50 -53.70 -29.17
N SER A 75 44.47 -53.08 -29.75
CA SER A 75 44.67 -52.53 -31.09
C SER A 75 43.46 -52.48 -32.04
N GLN A 76 43.18 -51.33 -32.64
CA GLN A 76 43.44 -51.15 -34.09
C GLN A 76 43.25 -49.70 -34.53
N GLU A 77 44.31 -49.25 -35.14
CA GLU A 77 44.54 -48.18 -36.10
C GLU A 77 43.44 -47.98 -37.14
N HIS A 78 43.20 -46.70 -37.53
CA HIS A 78 43.40 -46.14 -38.86
C HIS A 78 42.62 -44.82 -38.90
N ARG A 79 43.07 -43.70 -39.18
CA ARG A 79 43.74 -43.13 -40.37
C ARG A 79 43.61 -41.57 -40.28
N ALA A 80 44.71 -40.94 -40.30
CA ALA A 80 44.85 -39.51 -40.47
C ALA A 80 44.24 -39.01 -41.78
N THR A 81 43.47 -37.96 -41.73
CA THR A 81 43.32 -37.09 -42.86
C THR A 81 43.44 -35.63 -42.39
N GLN A 82 44.49 -34.98 -42.83
CA GLN A 82 44.75 -33.58 -42.68
C GLN A 82 43.66 -32.77 -43.36
N VAL A 83 43.08 -31.78 -42.67
CA VAL A 83 42.60 -30.58 -43.35
C VAL A 83 43.09 -29.35 -42.57
N LYS A 84 43.85 -28.58 -43.29
CA LYS A 84 44.45 -27.30 -42.89
C LYS A 84 43.39 -26.21 -42.75
N LYS A 85 43.63 -25.27 -41.80
CA LYS A 85 43.24 -23.84 -41.79
C LYS A 85 41.77 -23.46 -41.68
N GLY A 86 41.42 -23.01 -40.47
CA GLY A 86 40.25 -22.22 -40.15
C GLY A 86 40.38 -21.45 -38.82
N LYS A 87 41.57 -20.92 -38.51
CA LYS A 87 41.87 -20.20 -37.27
C LYS A 87 41.86 -18.70 -37.42
N THR A 88 40.79 -18.09 -37.96
CA THR A 88 40.71 -16.60 -37.96
C THR A 88 39.30 -16.00 -37.81
N SER A 89 38.20 -16.79 -37.83
CA SER A 89 36.84 -16.24 -37.70
C SER A 89 36.23 -16.36 -36.29
N SER A 90 36.72 -17.28 -35.47
CA SER A 90 36.19 -17.53 -34.11
C SER A 90 36.60 -16.43 -33.09
N SER A 91 37.80 -15.83 -33.27
CA SER A 91 38.30 -14.80 -32.32
C SER A 91 37.61 -13.45 -32.46
N ARG A 92 37.14 -13.11 -33.68
CA ARG A 92 36.40 -11.82 -33.91
C ARG A 92 34.95 -11.91 -33.42
N ARG A 93 34.30 -13.06 -33.54
CA ARG A 93 32.92 -13.28 -33.11
C ARG A 93 32.80 -13.25 -31.57
N ASN A 94 33.76 -13.85 -30.85
CA ASN A 94 33.80 -13.84 -29.38
C ASN A 94 34.13 -12.45 -28.81
N LYS A 95 34.86 -11.60 -29.54
CA LYS A 95 35.19 -10.25 -29.07
C LYS A 95 34.04 -9.26 -29.29
N SER A 96 33.20 -9.43 -30.31
CA SER A 96 32.01 -8.60 -30.54
C SER A 96 30.91 -8.95 -29.55
N THR A 97 30.62 -10.21 -29.30
CA THR A 97 29.62 -10.65 -28.29
C THR A 97 30.00 -10.24 -26.87
N LYS A 98 31.28 -10.31 -26.49
CA LYS A 98 31.75 -9.86 -25.18
C LYS A 98 31.62 -8.34 -25.00
N LYS A 99 31.87 -7.55 -26.05
CA LYS A 99 31.71 -6.08 -26.06
C LYS A 99 30.23 -5.69 -25.99
N GLU A 100 29.37 -6.37 -26.71
CA GLU A 100 27.92 -6.15 -26.69
C GLU A 100 27.31 -6.52 -25.33
N TYR A 101 27.73 -7.64 -24.74
CA TYR A 101 27.32 -8.02 -23.38
C TYR A 101 27.77 -7.00 -22.33
N SER A 102 29.03 -6.51 -22.43
CA SER A 102 29.56 -5.46 -21.54
C SER A 102 28.77 -4.17 -21.66
N ASN A 103 28.46 -3.71 -22.89
CA ASN A 103 27.67 -2.49 -23.12
C ASN A 103 26.23 -2.64 -22.59
N LYS A 104 25.63 -3.82 -22.74
CA LYS A 104 24.30 -4.12 -22.19
C LYS A 104 24.30 -4.11 -20.66
N GLN A 105 25.32 -4.65 -20.01
CA GLN A 105 25.49 -4.61 -18.56
C GLN A 105 25.66 -3.17 -18.05
N GLU A 106 26.44 -2.37 -18.74
CA GLU A 106 26.64 -0.96 -18.38
C GLU A 106 25.37 -0.13 -18.53
N SER A 107 24.61 -0.34 -19.61
CA SER A 107 23.31 0.33 -19.81
C SER A 107 22.29 -0.04 -18.71
N ILE A 108 22.22 -1.31 -18.32
CA ILE A 108 21.38 -1.77 -17.21
C ILE A 108 21.79 -1.09 -15.88
N ARG A 109 23.09 -1.04 -15.60
CA ARG A 109 23.63 -0.39 -14.39
C ARG A 109 23.32 1.10 -14.36
N LYS A 110 23.48 1.81 -15.50
CA LYS A 110 23.13 3.24 -15.61
C LYS A 110 21.63 3.46 -15.37
N ALA A 111 20.77 2.62 -15.96
CA ALA A 111 19.32 2.70 -15.75
C ALA A 111 18.91 2.43 -14.28
N GLN A 112 19.54 1.46 -13.63
CA GLN A 112 19.29 1.18 -12.20
C GLN A 112 19.74 2.34 -11.30
N LEU A 113 20.90 2.96 -11.60
CA LEU A 113 21.40 4.11 -10.86
C LEU A 113 20.48 5.34 -11.03
N ALA A 114 20.00 5.59 -12.24
CA ALA A 114 19.05 6.67 -12.53
C ALA A 114 17.75 6.48 -11.73
N LYS A 115 17.18 5.26 -11.73
CA LYS A 115 15.99 4.92 -10.95
C LYS A 115 16.20 5.13 -9.44
N LYS A 116 17.34 4.69 -8.90
CA LYS A 116 17.67 4.89 -7.48
C LYS A 116 17.80 6.37 -7.13
N LYS A 117 18.40 7.17 -8.04
CA LYS A 117 18.54 8.63 -7.86
C LYS A 117 17.18 9.31 -7.86
N ASP A 118 16.28 8.94 -8.78
CA ASP A 118 14.91 9.48 -8.84
C ASP A 118 14.13 9.15 -7.57
N GLN A 119 14.16 7.90 -7.10
CA GLN A 119 13.53 7.51 -5.83
C GLN A 119 14.05 8.33 -4.65
N SER A 120 15.37 8.52 -4.55
CA SER A 120 15.98 9.29 -3.46
C SER A 120 15.57 10.76 -3.50
N ARG A 121 15.52 11.37 -4.71
CA ARG A 121 15.05 12.74 -4.90
C ARG A 121 13.61 12.92 -4.44
N VAL A 122 12.71 12.03 -4.85
CA VAL A 122 11.29 12.05 -4.46
C VAL A 122 11.13 11.88 -2.96
N GLN A 123 11.85 10.94 -2.34
CA GLN A 123 11.81 10.76 -0.89
C GLN A 123 12.29 12.01 -0.13
N GLN A 124 13.35 12.66 -0.61
CA GLN A 124 13.85 13.89 0.00
C GLN A 124 12.84 15.03 -0.11
N GLN A 125 12.20 15.19 -1.27
CA GLN A 125 11.16 16.17 -1.50
C GLN A 125 9.96 15.94 -0.55
N ASN A 126 9.46 14.71 -0.45
CA ASN A 126 8.35 14.38 0.44
C ASN A 126 8.68 14.61 1.91
N ARG A 127 9.93 14.29 2.34
CA ARG A 127 10.38 14.60 3.71
C ARG A 127 10.42 16.10 4.00
N ALA A 128 10.87 16.92 3.04
CA ALA A 128 10.88 18.36 3.18
C ALA A 128 9.44 18.91 3.30
N SER A 129 8.54 18.48 2.42
CA SER A 129 7.12 18.84 2.48
C SER A 129 6.49 18.44 3.82
N ASN A 130 6.69 17.21 4.30
CA ASN A 130 6.13 16.76 5.58
C ASN A 130 6.67 17.57 6.78
N LYS A 131 7.92 18.02 6.74
CA LYS A 131 8.49 18.91 7.76
C LYS A 131 7.82 20.29 7.75
N GLU A 132 7.56 20.83 6.57
CA GLU A 132 6.84 22.10 6.41
C GLU A 132 5.39 21.98 6.89
N LEU A 133 4.69 20.89 6.52
CA LEU A 133 3.32 20.61 6.96
C LEU A 133 3.22 20.49 8.49
N ALA A 134 4.23 19.91 9.16
CA ALA A 134 4.26 19.84 10.62
C ALA A 134 4.32 21.22 11.29
N ALA A 135 4.83 22.25 10.60
CA ALA A 135 4.92 23.61 11.12
C ALA A 135 3.64 24.43 10.91
N LEU A 136 2.71 23.94 10.08
CA LEU A 136 1.48 24.70 9.77
C LEU A 136 0.52 24.74 10.96
N GLU A 137 -0.16 25.89 11.07
CA GLU A 137 -1.30 26.06 11.97
C GLU A 137 -2.60 26.12 11.16
N PHE A 138 -3.66 25.54 11.69
CA PHE A 138 -4.98 25.60 11.10
C PHE A 138 -5.51 27.04 11.06
N LYS A 139 -5.95 27.50 9.89
CA LYS A 139 -6.44 28.87 9.64
C LYS A 139 -7.82 28.90 8.99
N GLY A 140 -8.64 27.86 9.24
CA GLY A 140 -10.02 27.84 8.77
C GLY A 140 -10.26 26.94 7.55
N THR A 141 -9.27 26.60 6.76
CA THR A 141 -9.37 25.64 5.66
C THR A 141 -8.79 24.30 6.08
N GLN A 142 -9.62 23.26 6.15
CA GLN A 142 -9.19 21.96 6.69
C GLN A 142 -8.34 21.18 5.69
N THR A 143 -8.72 21.16 4.42
CA THR A 143 -7.97 20.50 3.35
C THR A 143 -7.27 21.52 2.48
N ILE A 144 -5.95 21.44 2.37
CA ILE A 144 -5.13 22.34 1.56
C ILE A 144 -4.30 21.55 0.55
N ASN A 145 -4.07 22.16 -0.62
CA ASN A 145 -3.20 21.58 -1.62
C ASN A 145 -1.73 21.63 -1.20
N VAL A 146 -1.01 20.56 -1.42
CA VAL A 146 0.45 20.43 -1.31
C VAL A 146 1.03 20.35 -2.71
N ASN A 147 2.10 21.07 -2.98
CA ASN A 147 2.72 21.08 -4.32
C ASN A 147 1.69 21.34 -5.45
N ASN A 148 0.82 22.33 -5.27
CA ASN A 148 -0.27 22.67 -6.20
C ASN A 148 -1.18 21.47 -6.56
N GLY A 149 -1.41 20.56 -5.60
CA GLY A 149 -2.21 19.35 -5.83
C GLY A 149 -1.52 18.25 -6.63
N VAL A 150 -0.26 18.46 -7.06
CA VAL A 150 0.46 17.50 -7.89
C VAL A 150 1.15 16.44 -7.03
N PRO A 151 0.79 15.14 -7.18
CA PRO A 151 1.41 14.05 -6.43
C PRO A 151 2.89 13.86 -6.77
N THR A 152 3.70 13.58 -5.75
CA THR A 152 5.13 13.37 -5.87
C THR A 152 5.46 11.90 -5.76
N PHE A 153 5.41 11.19 -6.90
CA PHE A 153 5.79 9.77 -7.00
C PHE A 153 6.95 9.60 -7.99
N SER A 154 7.86 8.67 -7.69
CA SER A 154 8.92 8.29 -8.63
C SER A 154 8.36 7.44 -9.78
N GLU A 155 9.04 7.42 -10.93
CA GLU A 155 8.66 6.55 -12.05
C GLU A 155 8.58 5.07 -11.63
N THR A 156 9.50 4.63 -10.79
CA THR A 156 9.46 3.25 -10.27
C THR A 156 8.31 3.02 -9.32
N GLY A 157 7.91 4.04 -8.54
CA GLY A 157 6.76 4.02 -7.66
C GLY A 157 5.43 3.89 -8.40
N MET A 158 5.38 4.35 -9.65
CA MET A 158 4.21 4.24 -10.54
C MET A 158 4.15 2.93 -11.34
N SER A 159 5.14 2.04 -11.18
CA SER A 159 5.21 0.80 -11.97
C SER A 159 4.21 -0.24 -11.47
N THR A 160 3.42 -0.80 -12.37
CA THR A 160 2.47 -1.90 -12.11
C THR A 160 3.05 -3.29 -12.39
N LYS A 161 4.36 -3.40 -12.68
CA LYS A 161 5.00 -4.68 -13.05
C LYS A 161 4.85 -5.79 -12.01
N ASN A 162 4.74 -5.40 -10.75
CA ASN A 162 4.57 -6.35 -9.62
C ASN A 162 3.10 -6.47 -9.18
N GLY A 163 2.15 -5.98 -9.96
CA GLY A 163 0.75 -5.92 -9.58
C GLY A 163 0.46 -4.92 -8.46
N SER A 164 -0.65 -5.14 -7.76
CA SER A 164 -1.02 -4.37 -6.57
C SER A 164 -0.21 -4.80 -5.34
N TRP A 165 0.00 -3.85 -4.43
CA TRP A 165 0.73 -4.07 -3.18
C TRP A 165 0.37 -3.01 -2.15
N GLU A 166 0.57 -3.34 -0.88
CA GLU A 166 0.42 -2.45 0.26
C GLU A 166 1.67 -2.52 1.13
N LYS A 167 2.00 -1.40 1.75
CA LYS A 167 3.13 -1.28 2.65
C LYS A 167 2.79 -0.30 3.77
N TYR A 168 2.92 -0.76 4.99
CA TYR A 168 2.72 0.01 6.21
C TYR A 168 4.06 0.18 6.91
N GLY A 169 4.41 1.43 7.25
CA GLY A 169 5.65 1.73 7.98
C GLY A 169 5.64 1.15 9.38
N GLU A 170 6.82 0.88 9.92
CA GLU A 170 6.93 0.50 11.33
C GLU A 170 6.43 1.66 12.21
N LEU A 171 5.85 1.33 13.37
CA LEU A 171 5.54 2.33 14.39
C LEU A 171 6.85 3.00 14.83
N ASP A 172 6.80 4.29 15.10
CA ASP A 172 7.96 5.01 15.61
C ASP A 172 8.22 4.73 17.12
N SER A 173 9.25 5.37 17.69
CA SER A 173 9.61 5.19 19.10
C SER A 173 8.52 5.60 20.10
N LEU A 174 7.50 6.34 19.66
CA LEU A 174 6.33 6.72 20.44
C LEU A 174 5.11 5.87 20.11
N ASN A 175 5.27 4.77 19.38
CA ASN A 175 4.20 3.89 18.88
C ASN A 175 3.19 4.58 17.96
N ARG A 176 3.61 5.63 17.22
CA ARG A 176 2.78 6.33 16.24
C ARG A 176 2.91 5.66 14.88
N ALA A 177 1.82 5.55 14.13
CA ALA A 177 1.86 5.14 12.72
C ALA A 177 2.67 6.16 11.91
N THR A 178 3.46 5.69 10.95
CA THR A 178 4.41 6.53 10.22
C THR A 178 4.00 6.82 8.79
N PHE A 179 3.57 5.81 8.05
CA PHE A 179 3.03 5.95 6.69
C PHE A 179 2.29 4.69 6.26
N ALA A 180 1.42 4.84 5.29
CA ALA A 180 0.83 3.76 4.51
C ALA A 180 0.95 4.08 3.02
N GLU A 181 1.44 3.14 2.23
CA GLU A 181 1.63 3.26 0.80
C GLU A 181 1.07 2.05 0.08
N ALA A 182 0.50 2.26 -1.11
CA ALA A 182 -0.03 1.17 -1.91
C ALA A 182 0.05 1.45 -3.42
N MET A 183 0.04 0.39 -4.19
CA MET A 183 -0.46 0.34 -5.55
C MET A 183 -1.82 -0.36 -5.47
N LEU A 184 -2.88 0.43 -5.40
CA LEU A 184 -4.24 -0.06 -5.26
C LEU A 184 -4.80 -0.57 -6.60
N SER A 185 -5.64 -1.59 -6.52
CA SER A 185 -6.46 -2.10 -7.62
C SER A 185 -7.69 -2.78 -7.04
N GLN A 186 -8.57 -3.32 -7.87
CA GLN A 186 -9.68 -4.15 -7.38
C GLN A 186 -9.21 -5.35 -6.53
N ALA A 187 -7.98 -5.84 -6.74
CA ALA A 187 -7.44 -6.96 -5.99
C ALA A 187 -7.06 -6.62 -4.53
N THR A 188 -6.90 -5.34 -4.18
CA THR A 188 -6.68 -4.89 -2.80
C THR A 188 -7.99 -4.62 -2.06
N MET A 189 -9.08 -4.43 -2.78
CA MET A 189 -10.38 -4.11 -2.20
C MET A 189 -11.01 -5.33 -1.50
N PRO A 190 -11.93 -5.11 -0.54
CA PRO A 190 -12.69 -6.20 0.07
C PRO A 190 -13.46 -6.98 -0.99
N LYS A 191 -13.52 -8.29 -0.82
CA LYS A 191 -14.28 -9.17 -1.69
C LYS A 191 -15.78 -8.91 -1.54
N PRO A 192 -16.60 -9.16 -2.57
CA PRO A 192 -18.04 -9.08 -2.45
C PRO A 192 -18.55 -9.91 -1.27
N GLY A 193 -19.31 -9.28 -0.36
CA GLY A 193 -19.83 -9.92 0.86
C GLY A 193 -18.86 -9.98 2.02
N GLU A 194 -17.62 -9.56 1.87
CA GLU A 194 -16.66 -9.46 2.97
C GLU A 194 -17.10 -8.36 3.94
N LYS A 195 -17.19 -8.72 5.22
CA LYS A 195 -17.64 -7.81 6.27
C LYS A 195 -16.45 -7.25 7.02
N ARG A 196 -16.51 -5.94 7.29
CA ARG A 196 -15.56 -5.28 8.17
C ARG A 196 -15.65 -5.85 9.58
N GLU A 197 -14.52 -6.24 10.15
CA GLU A 197 -14.43 -6.70 11.54
C GLU A 197 -14.30 -5.50 12.51
N SER A 198 -14.45 -5.77 13.82
CA SER A 198 -14.22 -4.75 14.85
C SER A 198 -12.75 -4.36 14.91
N ILE A 199 -12.49 -3.07 15.03
CA ILE A 199 -11.16 -2.49 15.23
C ILE A 199 -10.99 -1.90 16.63
N SER A 200 -11.89 -2.29 17.59
CA SER A 200 -11.88 -1.77 18.95
C SER A 200 -10.62 -2.10 19.74
N ASP A 201 -9.93 -3.19 19.38
CA ASP A 201 -8.71 -3.65 20.03
C ASP A 201 -7.48 -2.79 19.70
N VAL A 202 -7.55 -1.96 18.66
CA VAL A 202 -6.49 -1.01 18.33
C VAL A 202 -6.74 0.31 19.05
N THR A 203 -5.77 0.75 19.84
CA THR A 203 -5.80 2.04 20.53
C THR A 203 -4.63 2.89 20.04
N PRO A 204 -4.80 3.71 19.00
CA PRO A 204 -3.74 4.56 18.49
C PRO A 204 -3.31 5.61 19.53
N THR A 205 -2.12 6.19 19.36
CA THR A 205 -1.63 7.23 20.27
C THR A 205 -2.59 8.42 20.33
N GLY A 206 -2.65 9.10 21.47
CA GLY A 206 -3.55 10.24 21.68
C GLY A 206 -5.04 9.87 21.77
N TRP A 207 -5.40 8.61 21.98
CA TRP A 207 -6.78 8.15 22.08
C TRP A 207 -7.42 8.53 23.42
N LYS A 208 -8.00 9.72 23.47
CA LYS A 208 -8.80 10.21 24.61
C LYS A 208 -10.20 10.59 24.12
N ASN A 209 -10.94 9.57 23.70
CA ASN A 209 -12.24 9.76 23.06
C ASN A 209 -13.31 10.24 24.04
N LYS A 210 -14.22 11.10 23.57
CA LYS A 210 -15.39 11.57 24.31
C LYS A 210 -16.56 11.81 23.36
N ARG A 211 -17.74 11.99 23.90
CA ARG A 211 -18.91 12.42 23.14
C ARG A 211 -18.90 13.92 22.92
N ILE A 212 -19.30 14.33 21.73
CA ILE A 212 -19.58 15.70 21.29
C ILE A 212 -20.98 15.73 20.65
N SER A 213 -21.48 16.88 20.26
CA SER A 213 -22.82 17.01 19.67
C SER A 213 -23.03 16.13 18.42
N SER A 214 -22.00 15.95 17.61
CA SER A 214 -22.03 15.13 16.38
C SER A 214 -21.72 13.64 16.61
N GLY A 215 -21.56 13.16 17.85
CA GLY A 215 -21.25 11.76 18.19
C GLY A 215 -19.96 11.62 18.97
N TYR A 216 -19.09 10.67 18.61
CA TYR A 216 -17.75 10.57 19.20
C TYR A 216 -16.75 11.47 18.50
N LEU A 217 -15.89 12.15 19.28
CA LEU A 217 -14.86 13.06 18.79
C LEU A 217 -13.84 12.36 17.89
N TYR A 218 -13.33 11.23 18.34
CA TYR A 218 -12.29 10.50 17.61
C TYR A 218 -12.82 9.22 16.98
N ASN A 219 -12.28 8.93 15.81
CA ASN A 219 -12.38 7.67 15.09
C ASN A 219 -11.00 7.02 15.03
N ARG A 220 -10.96 5.70 14.97
CA ARG A 220 -9.80 4.97 14.52
C ARG A 220 -9.71 5.11 13.01
N SER A 221 -9.07 6.19 12.57
CA SER A 221 -8.99 6.54 11.16
C SER A 221 -7.93 5.70 10.48
N HIS A 222 -8.33 4.97 9.43
CA HIS A 222 -7.38 4.28 8.58
C HIS A 222 -6.58 5.28 7.75
N LEU A 223 -5.30 5.02 7.54
CA LEU A 223 -4.48 5.75 6.57
C LEU A 223 -4.86 5.32 5.13
N ILE A 224 -5.00 4.03 4.90
CA ILE A 224 -5.66 3.50 3.69
C ILE A 224 -6.95 2.84 4.15
N GLY A 225 -8.09 3.37 3.70
CA GLY A 225 -9.41 2.93 4.12
C GLY A 225 -9.67 1.45 3.81
N TRP A 226 -10.42 0.78 4.67
CA TRP A 226 -10.80 -0.63 4.49
C TRP A 226 -11.43 -0.91 3.12
N ALA A 227 -12.20 0.03 2.59
CA ALA A 227 -12.83 -0.10 1.28
C ALA A 227 -11.84 -0.17 0.11
N LEU A 228 -10.58 0.23 0.33
CA LEU A 228 -9.50 0.23 -0.67
C LEU A 228 -8.50 -0.91 -0.48
N SER A 229 -8.29 -1.36 0.77
CA SER A 229 -7.21 -2.27 1.14
C SER A 229 -7.68 -3.57 1.78
N ALA A 230 -8.95 -3.69 2.17
CA ALA A 230 -9.46 -4.78 3.01
C ALA A 230 -8.67 -4.97 4.33
N GLU A 231 -7.72 -4.07 4.66
CA GLU A 231 -6.93 -4.10 5.88
C GLU A 231 -7.74 -3.54 7.04
N ASN A 232 -7.92 -4.31 8.11
CA ASN A 232 -8.88 -3.97 9.14
C ASN A 232 -8.24 -3.41 10.42
N ASP A 233 -7.54 -4.24 11.21
CA ASP A 233 -7.07 -3.94 12.57
C ASP A 233 -5.55 -3.74 12.69
N ASN A 234 -4.94 -3.27 11.64
CA ASN A 234 -3.50 -3.02 11.57
C ASN A 234 -3.12 -1.73 12.30
N TRP A 235 -2.36 -1.84 13.39
CA TRP A 235 -1.84 -0.70 14.17
C TRP A 235 -1.04 0.31 13.34
N ARG A 236 -0.38 -0.15 12.27
CA ARG A 236 0.42 0.70 11.37
C ARG A 236 -0.43 1.48 10.38
N ASN A 237 -1.71 1.11 10.26
CA ASN A 237 -2.68 1.73 9.35
C ASN A 237 -3.73 2.57 10.08
N LEU A 238 -3.63 2.74 11.41
CA LEU A 238 -4.64 3.40 12.22
C LEU A 238 -4.05 4.54 13.04
N ILE A 239 -4.73 5.69 13.01
CA ILE A 239 -4.44 6.86 13.84
C ILE A 239 -5.68 7.30 14.62
N THR A 240 -5.47 8.10 15.65
CA THR A 240 -6.52 8.87 16.29
C THR A 240 -6.86 10.08 15.39
N GLY A 241 -7.90 9.95 14.60
CA GLY A 241 -8.41 11.03 13.76
C GLY A 241 -9.70 11.58 14.33
N THR A 242 -9.93 12.90 14.19
CA THR A 242 -11.23 13.46 14.51
C THR A 242 -12.30 12.88 13.59
N ARG A 243 -13.55 12.93 14.06
CA ARG A 243 -14.68 12.56 13.20
C ARG A 243 -14.67 13.32 11.88
N GLN A 244 -14.40 14.61 11.92
CA GLN A 244 -14.38 15.51 10.77
C GLN A 244 -13.21 15.17 9.82
N LEU A 245 -12.01 14.90 10.33
CA LEU A 245 -10.91 14.39 9.51
C LEU A 245 -11.29 13.10 8.78
N ASN A 246 -11.82 12.11 9.53
CA ASN A 246 -12.14 10.80 8.96
C ASN A 246 -13.28 10.86 7.94
N SER A 247 -14.29 11.67 8.23
CA SER A 247 -15.48 11.87 7.38
C SER A 247 -16.09 13.25 7.66
N PRO A 248 -16.17 14.13 6.66
CA PRO A 248 -16.08 13.83 5.21
C PRO A 248 -14.68 13.92 4.60
N GLU A 249 -13.69 14.54 5.27
CA GLU A 249 -12.48 15.06 4.62
C GLU A 249 -11.61 13.97 3.96
N MET A 250 -11.23 12.90 4.67
CA MET A 250 -10.50 11.79 4.05
C MET A 250 -11.42 10.96 3.15
N LEU A 251 -12.66 10.74 3.59
CA LEU A 251 -13.59 9.84 2.92
C LEU A 251 -13.87 10.24 1.46
N CYS A 252 -13.93 11.52 1.13
CA CYS A 252 -14.19 11.97 -0.24
C CYS A 252 -13.06 11.47 -1.20
N PHE A 253 -11.80 11.57 -0.83
CA PHE A 253 -10.67 11.09 -1.63
C PHE A 253 -10.63 9.57 -1.74
N GLU A 254 -10.97 8.88 -0.66
CA GLU A 254 -11.07 7.41 -0.65
C GLU A 254 -12.19 6.91 -1.57
N MET A 255 -13.34 7.58 -1.55
CA MET A 255 -14.49 7.18 -2.37
C MET A 255 -14.28 7.48 -3.85
N ASP A 256 -13.65 8.59 -4.21
CA ASP A 256 -13.26 8.89 -5.59
C ASP A 256 -12.28 7.83 -6.11
N THR A 257 -11.28 7.49 -5.29
CA THR A 257 -10.31 6.43 -5.61
C THR A 257 -11.00 5.08 -5.77
N LYS A 258 -11.91 4.73 -4.87
CA LYS A 258 -12.72 3.50 -4.94
C LYS A 258 -13.54 3.44 -6.22
N ALA A 259 -14.30 4.50 -6.52
CA ALA A 259 -15.14 4.57 -7.70
C ALA A 259 -14.33 4.41 -8.99
N TYR A 260 -13.11 4.97 -9.06
CA TYR A 260 -12.21 4.76 -10.19
C TYR A 260 -11.74 3.31 -10.30
N LEU A 261 -11.34 2.69 -9.19
CA LEU A 261 -10.87 1.29 -9.19
C LEU A 261 -11.99 0.31 -9.59
N GLU A 262 -13.24 0.57 -9.20
CA GLU A 262 -14.39 -0.26 -9.53
C GLU A 262 -14.75 -0.25 -11.03
N GLN A 263 -14.28 0.74 -11.80
CA GLN A 263 -14.57 0.84 -13.22
C GLN A 263 -13.89 -0.24 -14.08
N SER A 264 -12.70 -0.71 -13.66
CA SER A 264 -11.95 -1.72 -14.40
C SER A 264 -10.96 -2.46 -13.52
N SER A 265 -10.81 -3.77 -13.73
CA SER A 265 -9.77 -4.60 -13.09
C SER A 265 -8.34 -4.24 -13.53
N THR A 266 -8.20 -3.46 -14.60
CA THR A 266 -6.89 -2.95 -15.07
C THR A 266 -6.54 -1.59 -14.50
N ASN A 267 -7.42 -0.97 -13.73
CA ASN A 267 -7.16 0.31 -13.08
C ASN A 267 -6.24 0.12 -11.88
N TYR A 268 -5.21 0.98 -11.80
CA TYR A 268 -4.28 1.04 -10.69
C TYR A 268 -4.15 2.48 -10.21
N VAL A 269 -4.07 2.64 -8.88
CA VAL A 269 -3.82 3.94 -8.24
C VAL A 269 -2.63 3.82 -7.29
N ARG A 270 -1.57 4.59 -7.54
CA ARG A 270 -0.52 4.78 -6.54
C ARG A 270 -1.06 5.69 -5.44
N TYR A 271 -1.02 5.21 -4.20
CA TYR A 271 -1.61 5.85 -3.03
C TYR A 271 -0.60 5.97 -1.90
N SER A 272 -0.61 7.08 -1.18
CA SER A 272 0.30 7.31 -0.04
C SER A 272 -0.36 8.22 0.98
N VAL A 273 -0.34 7.83 2.24
CA VAL A 273 -0.82 8.63 3.37
C VAL A 273 0.22 8.64 4.48
N THR A 274 0.59 9.84 4.91
CA THR A 274 1.55 10.07 6.01
C THR A 274 0.89 10.91 7.10
N PRO A 275 0.68 10.39 8.31
CA PRO A 275 0.25 11.21 9.43
C PRO A 275 1.38 12.12 9.85
N ILE A 276 1.07 13.39 10.08
CA ILE A 276 2.03 14.45 10.39
C ILE A 276 1.95 14.79 11.87
N PHE A 277 3.02 14.48 12.59
CA PHE A 277 3.20 14.82 14.01
C PHE A 277 4.23 15.93 14.17
N ARG A 278 4.09 16.75 15.21
CA ARG A 278 5.07 17.76 15.58
C ARG A 278 5.81 17.30 16.83
N GLY A 279 7.10 17.06 16.71
CA GLY A 279 7.92 16.60 17.84
C GLY A 279 7.34 15.34 18.50
N ASN A 280 7.13 15.39 19.81
CA ASN A 280 6.66 14.26 20.61
C ASN A 280 5.12 14.23 20.79
N GLU A 281 4.37 14.97 20.00
CA GLU A 281 2.91 14.94 20.05
C GLU A 281 2.37 13.55 19.76
N LEU A 282 1.34 13.13 20.52
CA LEU A 282 0.72 11.82 20.38
C LEU A 282 -0.49 11.83 19.45
N LEU A 283 -1.03 13.01 19.15
CA LEU A 283 -2.11 13.21 18.18
C LEU A 283 -1.53 13.86 16.92
N ALA A 284 -1.82 13.30 15.76
CA ALA A 284 -1.36 13.85 14.48
C ALA A 284 -1.98 15.23 14.25
N ARG A 285 -1.19 16.19 13.71
CA ARG A 285 -1.68 17.51 13.27
C ARG A 285 -2.58 17.42 12.04
N GLY A 286 -2.43 16.39 11.26
CA GLY A 286 -3.19 16.08 10.07
C GLY A 286 -2.59 14.90 9.32
N VAL A 287 -3.09 14.66 8.13
CA VAL A 287 -2.58 13.63 7.21
C VAL A 287 -2.20 14.25 5.88
N HIS A 288 -1.04 13.87 5.35
CA HIS A 288 -0.61 14.19 4.00
C HIS A 288 -1.01 13.03 3.09
N MET A 289 -1.97 13.25 2.19
CA MET A 289 -2.51 12.25 1.28
C MET A 289 -2.11 12.58 -0.15
N MET A 290 -1.64 11.57 -0.87
CA MET A 290 -1.33 11.65 -2.30
C MET A 290 -1.89 10.44 -3.03
N ALA A 291 -2.46 10.65 -4.21
CA ALA A 291 -2.79 9.57 -5.12
C ALA A 291 -2.62 9.99 -6.58
N ARG A 292 -2.31 9.02 -7.43
CA ARG A 292 -2.32 9.18 -8.89
C ARG A 292 -2.69 7.86 -9.56
N SER A 293 -3.67 7.90 -10.46
CA SER A 293 -3.99 6.77 -11.32
C SER A 293 -2.89 6.54 -12.36
N VAL A 294 -2.69 5.27 -12.74
CA VAL A 294 -1.65 4.89 -13.69
C VAL A 294 -2.21 4.97 -15.10
N GLY A 295 -1.57 5.82 -15.92
CA GLY A 295 -1.85 5.91 -17.34
C GLY A 295 -2.81 7.02 -17.76
N ASP A 296 -3.73 7.49 -16.91
CA ASP A 296 -4.77 8.46 -17.32
C ASP A 296 -4.89 9.71 -16.44
N ASN A 297 -4.28 9.73 -15.25
CA ASN A 297 -4.34 10.82 -14.27
C ASN A 297 -5.77 11.24 -13.83
N LYS A 298 -6.79 10.39 -14.01
CA LYS A 298 -8.17 10.66 -13.55
C LYS A 298 -8.26 10.80 -12.05
N ILE A 299 -7.44 10.05 -11.32
CA ILE A 299 -7.18 10.30 -9.91
C ILE A 299 -5.82 11.01 -9.82
N SER A 300 -5.81 12.23 -9.29
CA SER A 300 -4.58 13.00 -9.07
C SER A 300 -4.84 14.02 -7.98
N PHE A 301 -4.28 13.78 -6.78
CA PHE A 301 -4.33 14.74 -5.68
C PHE A 301 -3.09 14.64 -4.79
N ASN A 302 -2.76 15.77 -4.19
CA ASN A 302 -1.72 15.91 -3.17
C ASN A 302 -2.19 16.96 -2.18
N VAL A 303 -2.68 16.49 -1.03
CA VAL A 303 -3.38 17.33 -0.06
C VAL A 303 -2.87 17.08 1.35
N PHE A 304 -2.94 18.11 2.19
CA PHE A 304 -2.82 17.98 3.63
C PHE A 304 -4.15 18.29 4.27
N ILE A 305 -4.65 17.39 5.10
CA ILE A 305 -5.92 17.50 5.80
C ILE A 305 -5.64 17.67 7.28
N PHE A 306 -6.00 18.82 7.84
CA PHE A 306 -5.81 19.08 9.27
C PHE A 306 -6.68 18.17 10.13
N ASN A 307 -6.12 17.65 11.20
CA ASN A 307 -6.84 16.89 12.22
C ASN A 307 -7.48 17.85 13.22
N VAL A 308 -8.60 18.39 12.85
CA VAL A 308 -9.39 19.36 13.64
C VAL A 308 -10.83 18.90 13.75
N GLN A 309 -11.58 19.47 14.72
CA GLN A 309 -13.01 19.24 14.90
C GLN A 309 -13.67 20.56 15.27
N ASP A 310 -14.72 20.92 14.55
CA ASP A 310 -15.48 22.13 14.80
C ASP A 310 -16.00 22.18 16.24
N GLY A 311 -15.85 23.33 16.88
CA GLY A 311 -16.26 23.57 18.26
C GLY A 311 -15.40 22.81 19.31
N VAL A 312 -14.24 22.25 18.91
CA VAL A 312 -13.37 21.52 19.83
C VAL A 312 -11.93 22.00 19.73
N LYS A 313 -11.36 22.38 20.87
CA LYS A 313 -9.92 22.67 20.98
C LYS A 313 -9.18 21.37 21.36
N LEU A 314 -8.35 20.88 20.44
CA LEU A 314 -7.54 19.69 20.63
C LEU A 314 -6.21 20.01 21.31
N ASN A 315 -5.76 19.13 22.20
CA ASN A 315 -4.41 19.11 22.72
C ASN A 315 -3.61 18.01 21.99
N TYR A 316 -2.79 18.40 21.04
CA TYR A 316 -2.02 17.44 20.24
C TYR A 316 -0.94 16.70 21.04
N ALA A 317 -0.49 17.27 22.18
CA ALA A 317 0.51 16.62 23.01
C ALA A 317 0.05 15.23 23.48
N ASP A 318 -1.25 15.07 23.84
CA ASP A 318 -1.75 13.87 24.49
C ASP A 318 -3.15 13.41 24.01
N GLY A 319 -3.77 14.12 23.08
CA GLY A 319 -5.12 13.83 22.56
C GLY A 319 -6.27 14.25 23.47
N SER A 320 -6.01 14.95 24.58
CA SER A 320 -7.07 15.57 25.38
C SER A 320 -7.73 16.73 24.61
N SER A 321 -8.93 17.13 25.00
CA SER A 321 -9.68 18.15 24.27
C SER A 321 -10.67 18.89 25.16
N ASN A 322 -10.95 20.15 24.79
CA ASN A 322 -11.99 20.98 25.38
C ASN A 322 -13.03 21.32 24.32
N VAL A 323 -14.31 21.10 24.64
CA VAL A 323 -15.42 21.52 23.79
C VAL A 323 -15.63 23.01 24.04
N SER A 324 -15.41 23.84 23.04
CA SER A 324 -15.77 25.25 23.07
C SER A 324 -17.18 25.38 22.48
N GLY A 325 -18.10 26.10 23.16
CA GLY A 325 -19.48 26.27 22.70
C GLY A 325 -19.64 27.12 21.43
N ALA A 326 -18.54 27.55 20.80
CA ALA A 326 -18.57 28.30 19.55
C ALA A 326 -18.56 27.28 18.37
N ALA A 327 -19.63 27.30 17.60
CA ALA A 327 -19.66 26.61 16.32
C ALA A 327 -18.57 27.22 15.41
N TYR A 328 -17.72 26.37 14.84
CA TYR A 328 -16.80 26.76 13.78
C TYR A 328 -17.62 27.09 12.52
N THR A 329 -17.41 28.28 11.98
CA THR A 329 -18.03 28.73 10.71
C THR A 329 -17.05 28.67 9.54
N GLY A 330 -16.11 27.73 9.56
CA GLY A 330 -15.17 27.49 8.46
C GLY A 330 -15.90 26.87 7.27
N GLN A 331 -15.64 27.40 6.09
CA GLN A 331 -16.12 26.82 4.86
C GLN A 331 -15.47 25.41 4.69
N THR A 332 -16.29 24.37 4.59
CA THR A 332 -15.84 23.11 4.02
C THR A 332 -15.28 23.40 2.63
N PRO A 333 -14.08 22.94 2.27
CA PRO A 333 -13.59 23.11 0.93
C PRO A 333 -14.56 22.42 -0.02
N ASN A 334 -15.08 23.20 -0.95
CA ASN A 334 -15.75 22.64 -2.11
C ASN A 334 -14.76 21.69 -2.80
N SER A 335 -15.20 20.51 -3.22
CA SER A 335 -14.39 19.57 -4.00
C SER A 335 -13.73 20.22 -5.23
N ASP A 336 -14.17 21.39 -5.61
CA ASP A 336 -13.68 22.18 -6.73
C ASP A 336 -12.40 22.98 -6.44
N SER A 337 -12.05 23.21 -5.17
CA SER A 337 -10.86 24.01 -4.83
C SER A 337 -9.53 23.32 -5.11
N TYR A 338 -9.47 21.98 -5.18
CA TYR A 338 -8.25 21.26 -5.59
C TYR A 338 -8.18 21.02 -7.10
N LYS A 339 -9.28 21.25 -7.85
CA LYS A 339 -9.27 21.27 -9.33
C LYS A 339 -8.75 22.62 -9.88
N ALA A 340 -8.83 23.68 -9.12
CA ALA A 340 -8.45 25.03 -9.59
C ALA A 340 -6.94 25.24 -9.78
N ALA A 341 -6.07 24.43 -9.15
CA ALA A 341 -4.62 24.56 -9.29
C ALA A 341 -4.05 24.02 -10.61
N ASN A 342 -4.88 23.37 -11.44
CA ASN A 342 -4.45 22.85 -12.76
C ASN A 342 -4.83 23.78 -13.93
N ASN A 343 -5.28 25.02 -13.67
CA ASN A 343 -5.93 25.88 -14.68
C ASN A 343 -5.01 26.58 -15.69
N ASP A 344 -3.69 26.54 -15.56
CA ASP A 344 -2.79 27.19 -16.56
C ASP A 344 -2.59 26.39 -17.86
N GLN A 345 -3.21 25.19 -18.00
CA GLN A 345 -3.26 24.43 -19.26
C GLN A 345 -4.65 24.28 -19.88
N VAL A 346 -5.67 24.95 -19.35
CA VAL A 346 -7.09 24.62 -19.62
C VAL A 346 -7.81 25.54 -20.58
N GLN A 347 -7.19 26.60 -21.12
CA GLN A 347 -7.88 27.49 -22.09
C GLN A 347 -8.21 26.85 -23.45
N GLN A 348 -7.86 25.57 -23.68
CA GLN A 348 -8.26 24.84 -24.90
C GLN A 348 -9.34 23.76 -24.69
N ASN A 349 -9.87 23.55 -23.48
CA ASN A 349 -10.79 22.43 -23.20
C ASN A 349 -12.17 22.83 -22.64
N GLU A 350 -12.59 24.10 -22.67
CA GLU A 350 -13.86 24.52 -22.06
C GLU A 350 -15.12 23.90 -22.71
N GLN A 351 -15.08 23.47 -23.96
CA GLN A 351 -16.21 22.81 -24.60
C GLN A 351 -16.30 21.29 -24.26
N THR A 352 -15.22 20.65 -23.88
CA THR A 352 -15.20 19.26 -23.47
C THR A 352 -15.64 19.12 -22.00
N GLN A 353 -15.33 20.10 -21.15
CA GLN A 353 -15.65 20.07 -19.71
C GLN A 353 -17.15 20.16 -19.40
N GLN A 354 -17.94 20.92 -20.14
CA GLN A 354 -19.41 20.99 -19.94
C GLN A 354 -20.10 19.63 -20.22
N ASN A 355 -19.59 18.85 -21.16
CA ASN A 355 -20.10 17.52 -21.43
C ASN A 355 -19.68 16.48 -20.36
N ASP A 356 -18.48 16.61 -19.82
CA ASP A 356 -17.97 15.69 -18.79
C ASP A 356 -18.65 15.92 -17.43
N GLU A 357 -18.93 17.19 -17.08
CA GLU A 357 -19.64 17.53 -15.86
C GLU A 357 -21.08 17.04 -15.87
N GLN A 358 -21.78 17.19 -16.99
CA GLN A 358 -23.16 16.68 -17.16
C GLN A 358 -23.25 15.14 -17.14
N ASN A 359 -22.21 14.45 -17.59
CA ASN A 359 -22.10 13.00 -17.58
C ASN A 359 -21.47 12.43 -16.29
N MET A 360 -21.12 13.29 -15.33
CA MET A 360 -20.58 12.85 -14.05
C MET A 360 -21.52 11.84 -13.36
N ARG A 361 -20.97 10.74 -12.89
CA ARG A 361 -21.73 9.73 -12.15
C ARG A 361 -22.08 10.25 -10.76
N VAL A 362 -23.35 10.24 -10.44
CA VAL A 362 -23.88 10.49 -9.10
C VAL A 362 -24.77 9.31 -8.66
N TYR A 363 -25.13 9.30 -7.41
CA TYR A 363 -25.96 8.23 -6.84
C TYR A 363 -27.25 8.80 -6.28
N VAL A 364 -28.34 8.09 -6.51
CA VAL A 364 -29.68 8.45 -6.05
C VAL A 364 -30.32 7.29 -5.30
N THR A 365 -31.28 7.59 -4.42
CA THR A 365 -32.09 6.54 -3.79
C THR A 365 -33.51 6.57 -4.38
N PRO A 366 -34.24 5.44 -4.43
CA PRO A 366 -35.56 5.35 -5.07
C PRO A 366 -36.60 6.32 -4.50
N THR A 367 -36.46 6.70 -3.25
CA THR A 367 -37.42 7.56 -2.52
C THR A 367 -36.80 8.86 -1.99
N GLY A 368 -35.52 9.10 -2.30
CA GLY A 368 -34.79 10.28 -1.83
C GLY A 368 -35.00 11.48 -2.77
N ASP A 369 -34.84 12.68 -2.20
CA ASP A 369 -34.92 13.97 -2.90
C ASP A 369 -33.54 14.54 -3.27
N LYS A 370 -32.48 13.73 -3.10
CA LYS A 370 -31.08 14.18 -3.25
C LYS A 370 -30.25 13.24 -4.11
N TYR A 371 -29.29 13.83 -4.82
CA TYR A 371 -28.21 13.08 -5.45
C TYR A 371 -26.91 13.24 -4.67
N HIS A 372 -26.03 12.26 -4.78
CA HIS A 372 -24.85 12.08 -3.92
C HIS A 372 -23.62 11.79 -4.77
N THR A 373 -22.44 12.25 -4.35
CA THR A 373 -21.17 11.84 -5.00
C THR A 373 -20.87 10.36 -4.77
N HIS A 374 -21.35 9.81 -3.66
CA HIS A 374 -21.15 8.41 -3.29
C HIS A 374 -22.26 7.90 -2.37
N PRO A 375 -22.51 6.57 -2.31
CA PRO A 375 -23.44 6.00 -1.35
C PRO A 375 -23.00 6.25 0.09
N HIS A 376 -23.87 6.83 0.91
CA HIS A 376 -23.63 7.03 2.33
C HIS A 376 -24.92 6.94 3.15
N GLY A 377 -24.82 6.49 4.40
CA GLY A 377 -25.99 6.28 5.26
C GLY A 377 -26.72 4.96 4.96
N ARG A 378 -28.02 4.91 5.26
CA ARG A 378 -28.88 3.75 5.04
C ARG A 378 -29.71 3.98 3.79
N GLY A 379 -29.60 3.10 2.81
CA GLY A 379 -30.40 3.16 1.57
C GLY A 379 -29.83 2.30 0.46
N HIS A 380 -30.64 2.03 -0.53
CA HIS A 380 -30.23 1.40 -1.78
C HIS A 380 -29.90 2.51 -2.78
N PHE A 381 -28.63 2.68 -3.10
CA PHE A 381 -28.14 3.71 -4.01
C PHE A 381 -27.97 3.16 -5.42
N THR A 382 -28.56 3.86 -6.40
CA THR A 382 -28.44 3.54 -7.82
C THR A 382 -27.58 4.60 -8.51
N PRO A 383 -26.61 4.23 -9.35
CA PRO A 383 -25.83 5.20 -10.12
C PRO A 383 -26.69 5.81 -11.23
N THR A 384 -26.51 7.12 -11.45
CA THR A 384 -27.09 7.87 -12.55
C THR A 384 -26.12 8.96 -13.00
N THR A 385 -26.48 9.77 -14.02
CA THR A 385 -25.68 10.93 -14.38
C THR A 385 -26.13 12.16 -13.60
N LEU A 386 -25.24 13.14 -13.41
CA LEU A 386 -25.60 14.42 -12.79
C LEU A 386 -26.72 15.12 -13.55
N LYS A 387 -26.68 15.04 -14.90
CA LYS A 387 -27.71 15.56 -15.79
C LYS A 387 -29.09 14.95 -15.49
N ASP A 388 -29.16 13.61 -15.41
CA ASP A 388 -30.42 12.92 -15.17
C ASP A 388 -30.94 13.14 -13.75
N ALA A 389 -30.06 13.19 -12.76
CA ALA A 389 -30.43 13.54 -11.39
C ALA A 389 -31.04 14.94 -11.29
N LYS A 390 -30.42 15.93 -11.95
CA LYS A 390 -30.95 17.32 -12.01
C LYS A 390 -32.23 17.40 -12.80
N ALA A 391 -32.33 16.69 -13.93
CA ALA A 391 -33.56 16.63 -14.73
C ALA A 391 -34.71 16.00 -13.95
N SER A 392 -34.43 15.10 -13.02
CA SER A 392 -35.40 14.50 -12.09
C SER A 392 -35.76 15.41 -10.91
N GLY A 393 -35.26 16.65 -10.86
CA GLY A 393 -35.54 17.62 -9.80
C GLY A 393 -34.86 17.37 -8.47
N LEU A 394 -33.89 16.42 -8.44
CA LEU A 394 -33.18 16.09 -7.21
C LEU A 394 -32.21 17.22 -6.82
N GLN A 395 -32.02 17.40 -5.52
CA GLN A 395 -31.14 18.42 -4.95
C GLN A 395 -29.77 17.80 -4.55
N PRO A 396 -28.70 18.60 -4.53
CA PRO A 396 -27.40 18.11 -4.05
C PRO A 396 -27.46 17.72 -2.57
N CYS A 397 -26.85 16.61 -2.22
CA CYS A 397 -26.73 16.20 -0.82
C CYS A 397 -25.78 17.12 -0.06
N LYS A 398 -26.23 17.69 1.05
CA LYS A 398 -25.44 18.60 1.91
C LYS A 398 -24.30 17.90 2.67
N ILE A 399 -24.27 16.57 2.70
CA ILE A 399 -23.25 15.79 3.43
C ILE A 399 -22.06 15.48 2.54
N CYS A 400 -22.30 15.00 1.32
CA CYS A 400 -21.24 14.66 0.36
C CYS A 400 -21.05 15.73 -0.73
N ASN A 401 -21.84 16.79 -0.68
CA ASN A 401 -21.74 18.02 -1.48
C ASN A 401 -21.40 17.78 -2.97
N PRO A 402 -22.25 17.05 -3.75
CA PRO A 402 -22.04 16.88 -5.17
C PRO A 402 -22.14 18.22 -5.91
N PRO A 403 -21.59 18.37 -7.12
CA PRO A 403 -21.73 19.57 -7.93
C PRO A 403 -23.21 20.00 -8.09
N SER A 404 -23.45 21.27 -7.86
CA SER A 404 -24.80 21.86 -7.94
C SER A 404 -25.19 22.24 -9.37
#